data_8a3525b719d3c5dd05e33b47954791ac
#
_entry.id   8a3525b719d3c5dd05e33b47954791ac
#
_cell.length_a   1.000
_cell.length_b   1.000
_cell.length_c   1.000
_cell.angle_alpha   90.00
_cell.angle_beta   90.00
_cell.angle_gamma   90.00
#
_symmetry.space_group_name_H-M   'P 1'
#
loop_
_entity.id
_entity.type
_entity.pdbx_description
1 polymer ?
#
loop_
_entity_poly.entity_id
_entity_poly.type
_entity_poly.pdbx_seq_one_letter_code
_entity_poly.pdbx_strand_id
1 'polypeptide(L)'
;AIELMEYVDGINLRFGGEGTKLYSTAGTKFKKTCMQHGLHLLDASVRHLGTDINYIVLKHLYDHLKNKVDFYFDCAIETVEKTEKGYKVYSDDTTFEGTKCIISAGRSGSKWMQKVCKDLDIHTNSNRVDLGVRVELPAEIFSDLTDELYESKIVYRTEKYEDYVRTFCMNPKGAVVNENTNGIVTVNGHSYEDPAKQTHNTNFALLVAKHFSELVSYTH
;
A
#
# COMPACT_ATOMS: atom_id res chain seq x y z
N ALA A 1 -16.23 -1.72 -7.55
CA ALA A 1 -14.80 -1.77 -7.15
C ALA A 1 -13.89 -1.85 -8.38
N ILE A 2 -14.14 -2.78 -9.33
CA ILE A 2 -13.29 -2.96 -10.54
C ILE A 2 -13.23 -1.68 -11.37
N GLU A 3 -14.35 -1.09 -11.72
CA GLU A 3 -14.43 0.17 -12.48
C GLU A 3 -13.62 1.32 -11.83
N LEU A 4 -13.63 1.40 -10.49
CA LEU A 4 -12.82 2.40 -9.79
C LEU A 4 -11.32 2.11 -9.92
N MET A 5 -10.92 0.85 -9.85
CA MET A 5 -9.52 0.46 -10.02
C MET A 5 -9.04 0.73 -11.46
N GLU A 6 -9.86 0.42 -12.46
CA GLU A 6 -9.58 0.72 -13.87
C GLU A 6 -9.47 2.23 -14.11
N TYR A 7 -10.35 3.02 -13.47
CA TYR A 7 -10.26 4.48 -13.51
C TYR A 7 -8.95 5.01 -12.91
N VAL A 8 -8.56 4.49 -11.75
CA VAL A 8 -7.30 4.88 -11.09
C VAL A 8 -6.09 4.44 -11.91
N ASP A 9 -6.11 3.23 -12.50
CA ASP A 9 -5.05 2.76 -13.41
C ASP A 9 -4.94 3.69 -14.63
N GLY A 10 -6.06 4.11 -15.21
CA GLY A 10 -6.10 5.08 -16.30
C GLY A 10 -5.49 6.44 -15.93
N ILE A 11 -5.67 6.90 -14.68
CA ILE A 11 -5.00 8.11 -14.17
C ILE A 11 -3.49 7.87 -14.12
N ASN A 12 -3.03 6.76 -13.55
CA ASN A 12 -1.61 6.44 -13.45
C ASN A 12 -0.94 6.39 -14.83
N LEU A 13 -1.58 5.72 -15.79
CA LEU A 13 -1.09 5.66 -17.18
C LEU A 13 -0.96 7.06 -17.79
N ARG A 14 -2.01 7.87 -17.68
CA ARG A 14 -2.07 9.23 -18.23
C ARG A 14 -0.98 10.15 -17.68
N PHE A 15 -0.60 9.97 -16.42
CA PHE A 15 0.32 10.86 -15.73
C PHE A 15 1.76 10.34 -15.66
N GLY A 16 2.10 9.28 -16.37
CA GLY A 16 3.48 8.83 -16.52
C GLY A 16 3.71 7.33 -16.45
N GLY A 17 2.65 6.54 -16.22
CA GLY A 17 2.73 5.07 -16.22
C GLY A 17 2.57 4.44 -17.60
N GLU A 18 2.47 5.23 -18.67
CA GLU A 18 2.33 4.70 -20.03
C GLU A 18 3.51 3.79 -20.39
N GLY A 19 3.21 2.65 -21.05
CA GLY A 19 4.21 1.65 -21.40
C GLY A 19 4.50 0.61 -20.32
N THR A 20 4.03 0.78 -19.08
CA THR A 20 4.20 -0.23 -18.03
C THR A 20 3.28 -1.43 -18.27
N LYS A 21 3.80 -2.65 -17.99
CA LYS A 21 3.10 -3.90 -18.22
C LYS A 21 2.01 -4.13 -17.16
N LEU A 22 0.85 -4.61 -17.62
CA LEU A 22 -0.17 -5.19 -16.75
C LEU A 22 0.06 -6.70 -16.65
N TYR A 23 0.33 -7.18 -15.45
CA TYR A 23 0.51 -8.60 -15.15
C TYR A 23 -0.83 -9.20 -14.71
N SER A 24 -1.08 -10.45 -15.09
CA SER A 24 -2.33 -11.13 -14.72
C SER A 24 -2.08 -12.61 -14.41
N THR A 25 -2.79 -13.11 -13.41
CA THR A 25 -2.81 -14.55 -13.08
C THR A 25 -3.77 -15.35 -13.97
N ALA A 26 -4.48 -14.70 -14.89
CA ALA A 26 -5.37 -15.38 -15.82
C ALA A 26 -4.57 -16.28 -16.77
N GLY A 27 -4.93 -17.57 -16.79
CA GLY A 27 -4.29 -18.56 -17.68
C GLY A 27 -2.90 -19.03 -17.26
N THR A 28 -2.35 -18.56 -16.14
CA THR A 28 -1.02 -19.01 -15.68
C THR A 28 -0.98 -20.47 -15.29
N LYS A 29 0.14 -21.14 -15.63
CA LYS A 29 0.44 -22.51 -15.18
C LYS A 29 0.66 -22.61 -13.67
N PHE A 30 1.07 -21.51 -13.02
CA PHE A 30 1.40 -21.49 -11.60
C PHE A 30 0.21 -21.77 -10.67
N LYS A 31 -1.02 -21.53 -11.09
CA LYS A 31 -2.20 -21.98 -10.33
C LYS A 31 -2.18 -23.48 -10.07
N LYS A 32 -1.97 -24.28 -11.15
CA LYS A 32 -1.91 -25.74 -11.04
C LYS A 32 -0.72 -26.18 -10.20
N THR A 33 0.45 -25.58 -10.42
CA THR A 33 1.66 -25.88 -9.64
C THR A 33 1.45 -25.60 -8.14
N CYS A 34 0.88 -24.47 -7.78
CA CYS A 34 0.54 -24.14 -6.40
C CYS A 34 -0.39 -25.19 -5.78
N MET A 35 -1.47 -25.56 -6.46
CA MET A 35 -2.41 -26.57 -5.98
C MET A 35 -1.76 -27.93 -5.73
N GLN A 36 -0.83 -28.36 -6.60
CA GLN A 36 -0.09 -29.61 -6.45
C GLN A 36 0.79 -29.67 -5.20
N HIS A 37 1.15 -28.50 -4.64
CA HIS A 37 1.97 -28.36 -3.44
C HIS A 37 1.17 -27.84 -2.22
N GLY A 38 -0.15 -27.94 -2.24
CA GLY A 38 -1.00 -27.47 -1.12
C GLY A 38 -1.02 -25.96 -0.95
N LEU A 39 -0.64 -25.21 -1.99
CA LEU A 39 -0.64 -23.77 -2.03
C LEU A 39 -1.82 -23.24 -2.86
N HIS A 40 -2.22 -22.00 -2.62
CA HIS A 40 -3.26 -21.34 -3.38
C HIS A 40 -2.77 -19.99 -3.93
N LEU A 41 -2.73 -19.85 -5.26
CA LEU A 41 -2.44 -18.60 -5.94
C LEU A 41 -3.72 -17.78 -6.09
N LEU A 42 -3.75 -16.58 -5.50
CA LEU A 42 -4.89 -15.66 -5.60
C LEU A 42 -4.96 -15.05 -7.01
N ASP A 43 -6.20 -14.88 -7.49
CA ASP A 43 -6.44 -14.18 -8.74
C ASP A 43 -6.16 -12.68 -8.58
N ALA A 44 -5.36 -12.14 -9.48
CA ALA A 44 -5.00 -10.74 -9.51
C ALA A 44 -4.66 -10.27 -10.93
N SER A 45 -4.91 -8.98 -11.17
CA SER A 45 -4.28 -8.21 -12.24
C SER A 45 -3.57 -7.03 -11.60
N VAL A 46 -2.28 -6.87 -11.85
CA VAL A 46 -1.42 -5.92 -11.16
C VAL A 46 -0.58 -5.15 -12.18
N ARG A 47 -0.59 -3.82 -12.06
CA ARG A 47 0.40 -2.96 -12.70
C ARG A 47 1.37 -2.47 -11.64
N HIS A 48 2.65 -2.65 -11.90
CA HIS A 48 3.71 -2.16 -11.03
C HIS A 48 4.42 -0.99 -11.71
N LEU A 49 4.49 0.13 -11.02
CA LEU A 49 5.13 1.35 -11.56
C LEU A 49 6.58 1.49 -11.11
N GLY A 50 6.99 0.78 -10.07
CA GLY A 50 8.26 1.03 -9.42
C GLY A 50 8.27 2.35 -8.63
N THR A 51 9.31 2.54 -7.82
CA THR A 51 9.46 3.75 -7.01
C THR A 51 9.77 4.98 -7.86
N ASP A 52 10.51 4.80 -8.94
CA ASP A 52 10.93 5.83 -9.89
C ASP A 52 9.76 6.38 -10.72
N ILE A 53 8.97 5.52 -11.36
CA ILE A 53 7.80 5.95 -12.15
C ILE A 53 6.72 6.55 -11.23
N ASN A 54 6.51 6.01 -10.04
CA ASN A 54 5.58 6.58 -9.06
C ASN A 54 5.88 8.05 -8.75
N TYR A 55 7.15 8.39 -8.59
CA TYR A 55 7.57 9.79 -8.41
C TYR A 55 7.15 10.66 -9.60
N ILE A 56 7.33 10.19 -10.83
CA ILE A 56 6.96 10.91 -12.07
C ILE A 56 5.45 11.13 -12.11
N VAL A 57 4.65 10.09 -11.83
CA VAL A 57 3.18 10.16 -11.81
C VAL A 57 2.71 11.21 -10.79
N LEU A 58 3.24 11.17 -9.57
CA LEU A 58 2.87 12.12 -8.52
C LEU A 58 3.27 13.57 -8.89
N LYS A 59 4.45 13.74 -9.48
CA LYS A 59 4.91 15.05 -9.96
C LYS A 59 3.98 15.62 -11.04
N HIS A 60 3.61 14.80 -12.03
CA HIS A 60 2.74 15.25 -13.11
C HIS A 60 1.30 15.52 -12.61
N LEU A 61 0.81 14.72 -11.64
CA LEU A 61 -0.47 14.99 -10.97
C LEU A 61 -0.45 16.34 -10.25
N TYR A 62 0.61 16.63 -9.49
CA TYR A 62 0.79 17.91 -8.84
C TYR A 62 0.83 19.05 -9.86
N ASP A 63 1.64 18.93 -10.91
CA ASP A 63 1.76 19.95 -11.97
C ASP A 63 0.42 20.21 -12.67
N HIS A 64 -0.43 19.17 -12.82
CA HIS A 64 -1.76 19.31 -13.38
C HIS A 64 -2.75 20.04 -12.45
N LEU A 65 -2.58 19.88 -11.14
CA LEU A 65 -3.52 20.38 -10.14
C LEU A 65 -3.12 21.73 -9.54
N LYS A 66 -1.84 22.08 -9.49
CA LYS A 66 -1.30 23.25 -8.76
C LYS A 66 -1.92 24.60 -9.11
N ASN A 67 -2.52 24.73 -10.32
CA ASN A 67 -3.23 25.93 -10.76
C ASN A 67 -4.75 25.80 -10.69
N LYS A 68 -5.27 24.71 -10.10
CA LYS A 68 -6.72 24.41 -10.04
C LYS A 68 -7.23 24.25 -8.62
N VAL A 69 -6.32 23.96 -7.69
CA VAL A 69 -6.60 23.78 -6.26
C VAL A 69 -5.53 24.48 -5.45
N ASP A 70 -5.89 24.93 -4.26
CA ASP A 70 -4.95 25.51 -3.32
C ASP A 70 -4.24 24.40 -2.54
N PHE A 71 -2.91 24.41 -2.56
CA PHE A 71 -2.06 23.49 -1.81
C PHE A 71 -1.44 24.23 -0.63
N TYR A 72 -1.56 23.64 0.55
CA TYR A 72 -0.92 24.13 1.78
C TYR A 72 0.04 23.06 2.26
N PHE A 73 1.33 23.30 2.06
CA PHE A 73 2.41 22.44 2.53
C PHE A 73 2.85 22.88 3.93
N ASP A 74 3.46 21.98 4.67
CA ASP A 74 3.92 22.22 6.05
C ASP A 74 2.83 22.78 6.98
N CYS A 75 1.58 22.42 6.69
CA CYS A 75 0.37 22.87 7.38
C CYS A 75 -0.27 21.68 8.10
N ALA A 76 0.15 21.43 9.33
CA ALA A 76 -0.39 20.35 10.16
C ALA A 76 -1.80 20.69 10.65
N ILE A 77 -2.76 19.83 10.35
CA ILE A 77 -4.13 19.98 10.85
C ILE A 77 -4.23 19.38 12.25
N GLU A 78 -4.65 20.19 13.21
CA GLU A 78 -4.80 19.80 14.62
C GLU A 78 -6.20 19.29 14.94
N THR A 79 -7.22 19.99 14.43
CA THR A 79 -8.62 19.74 14.79
C THR A 79 -9.52 19.83 13.57
N VAL A 80 -10.54 18.96 13.55
CA VAL A 80 -11.62 18.97 12.58
C VAL A 80 -12.94 19.07 13.34
N GLU A 81 -13.76 20.06 13.00
CA GLU A 81 -15.07 20.28 13.60
C GLU A 81 -16.17 20.14 12.54
N LYS A 82 -17.28 19.53 12.92
CA LYS A 82 -18.50 19.52 12.11
C LYS A 82 -19.35 20.75 12.43
N THR A 83 -19.80 21.46 11.41
CA THR A 83 -20.68 22.61 11.52
C THR A 83 -22.04 22.33 10.86
N GLU A 84 -23.00 23.23 10.99
CA GLU A 84 -24.28 23.11 10.30
C GLU A 84 -24.16 23.08 8.78
N LYS A 85 -23.12 23.70 8.20
CA LYS A 85 -22.92 23.85 6.76
C LYS A 85 -21.80 22.97 6.18
N GLY A 86 -21.10 22.18 7.01
CA GLY A 86 -19.98 21.38 6.58
C GLY A 86 -18.95 21.15 7.66
N TYR A 87 -17.71 21.52 7.40
CA TYR A 87 -16.58 21.27 8.30
C TYR A 87 -15.67 22.49 8.42
N LYS A 88 -15.07 22.66 9.58
CA LYS A 88 -13.94 23.55 9.84
C LYS A 88 -12.72 22.71 10.19
N VAL A 89 -11.58 23.08 9.63
CA VAL A 89 -10.29 22.42 9.87
C VAL A 89 -9.32 23.48 10.36
N TYR A 90 -8.66 23.20 11.46
CA TYR A 90 -7.76 24.14 12.12
C TYR A 90 -6.32 23.66 12.04
N SER A 91 -5.42 24.55 11.67
CA SER A 91 -3.98 24.43 11.86
C SER A 91 -3.52 25.57 12.80
N ASP A 92 -2.23 25.58 13.19
CA ASP A 92 -1.69 26.61 14.11
C ASP A 92 -2.03 28.05 13.68
N ASP A 93 -1.92 28.34 12.39
CA ASP A 93 -2.01 29.70 11.85
C ASP A 93 -3.23 29.94 10.95
N THR A 94 -3.99 28.90 10.60
CA THR A 94 -5.01 29.01 9.55
C THR A 94 -6.24 28.15 9.86
N THR A 95 -7.41 28.65 9.51
CA THR A 95 -8.66 27.91 9.55
C THR A 95 -9.23 27.77 8.13
N PHE A 96 -9.63 26.55 7.78
CA PHE A 96 -10.28 26.26 6.51
C PHE A 96 -11.73 25.87 6.75
N GLU A 97 -12.62 26.26 5.84
CA GLU A 97 -14.01 25.87 5.86
C GLU A 97 -14.41 25.21 4.55
N GLY A 98 -15.20 24.14 4.63
CA GLY A 98 -15.68 23.43 3.45
C GLY A 98 -16.95 22.65 3.71
N THR A 99 -17.75 22.45 2.67
CA THR A 99 -18.97 21.63 2.76
C THR A 99 -18.69 20.14 2.91
N LYS A 100 -17.48 19.69 2.50
CA LYS A 100 -17.02 18.31 2.62
C LYS A 100 -15.57 18.31 3.06
N CYS A 101 -15.18 17.31 3.86
CA CYS A 101 -13.82 17.10 4.30
C CYS A 101 -13.44 15.65 3.98
N ILE A 102 -12.33 15.45 3.28
CA ILE A 102 -11.75 14.13 2.99
C ILE A 102 -10.44 14.03 3.75
N ILE A 103 -10.31 13.01 4.60
CA ILE A 103 -9.11 12.79 5.41
C ILE A 103 -8.39 11.55 4.89
N SER A 104 -7.12 11.70 4.48
CA SER A 104 -6.27 10.62 3.98
C SER A 104 -4.85 10.74 4.55
N ALA A 105 -4.75 10.85 5.88
CA ALA A 105 -3.51 11.16 6.60
C ALA A 105 -2.47 10.01 6.60
N GLY A 106 -2.81 8.82 6.11
CA GLY A 106 -1.91 7.68 6.08
C GLY A 106 -1.56 7.13 7.49
N ARG A 107 -0.53 6.28 7.55
CA ARG A 107 -0.12 5.60 8.81
C ARG A 107 0.41 6.55 9.88
N SER A 108 1.19 7.54 9.49
CA SER A 108 1.76 8.53 10.42
C SER A 108 0.70 9.39 11.12
N GLY A 109 -0.46 9.57 10.46
CA GLY A 109 -1.60 10.29 11.02
C GLY A 109 -2.55 9.45 11.87
N SER A 110 -2.26 8.18 12.15
CA SER A 110 -3.19 7.25 12.82
C SER A 110 -3.64 7.72 14.21
N LYS A 111 -2.72 8.24 15.04
CA LYS A 111 -3.04 8.79 16.38
C LYS A 111 -3.94 10.01 16.28
N TRP A 112 -3.60 10.92 15.38
CA TRP A 112 -4.42 12.10 15.12
C TRP A 112 -5.81 11.70 14.61
N MET A 113 -5.90 10.72 13.73
CA MET A 113 -7.17 10.21 13.21
C MET A 113 -8.04 9.60 14.32
N GLN A 114 -7.45 8.90 15.30
CA GLN A 114 -8.19 8.39 16.47
C GLN A 114 -8.82 9.56 17.28
N LYS A 115 -8.06 10.66 17.48
CA LYS A 115 -8.59 11.87 18.12
C LYS A 115 -9.76 12.44 17.32
N VAL A 116 -9.59 12.61 16.00
CA VAL A 116 -10.64 13.14 15.12
C VAL A 116 -11.91 12.28 15.17
N CYS A 117 -11.77 10.95 15.12
CA CYS A 117 -12.91 10.04 15.23
C CYS A 117 -13.65 10.21 16.56
N LYS A 118 -12.91 10.34 17.67
CA LYS A 118 -13.48 10.57 18.99
C LYS A 118 -14.20 11.92 19.07
N ASP A 119 -13.59 12.99 18.59
CA ASP A 119 -14.12 14.34 18.64
C ASP A 119 -15.38 14.52 17.78
N LEU A 120 -15.48 13.76 16.69
CA LEU A 120 -16.63 13.74 15.76
C LEU A 120 -17.66 12.65 16.08
N ASP A 121 -17.51 11.91 17.19
CA ASP A 121 -18.35 10.75 17.56
C ASP A 121 -18.47 9.69 16.44
N ILE A 122 -17.35 9.42 15.76
CA ILE A 122 -17.27 8.38 14.74
C ILE A 122 -16.86 7.07 15.40
N HIS A 123 -17.75 6.07 15.33
CA HIS A 123 -17.46 4.76 15.88
C HIS A 123 -16.31 4.08 15.11
N THR A 124 -15.36 3.51 15.84
CA THR A 124 -14.22 2.77 15.29
C THR A 124 -14.19 1.34 15.82
N ASN A 125 -13.77 0.41 14.97
CA ASN A 125 -13.57 -0.99 15.34
C ASN A 125 -12.09 -1.35 15.24
N SER A 126 -11.65 -2.30 16.08
CA SER A 126 -10.33 -2.91 15.93
C SER A 126 -10.22 -3.63 14.59
N ASN A 127 -9.15 -3.39 13.86
CA ASN A 127 -8.88 -4.03 12.58
C ASN A 127 -7.88 -5.17 12.76
N ARG A 128 -7.81 -6.05 11.75
CA ARG A 128 -6.75 -7.06 11.70
C ARG A 128 -5.40 -6.38 11.45
N VAL A 129 -4.35 -6.98 11.99
CA VAL A 129 -2.97 -6.59 11.76
C VAL A 129 -2.25 -7.75 11.06
N ASP A 130 -1.49 -7.43 10.03
CA ASP A 130 -0.63 -8.40 9.37
C ASP A 130 0.74 -8.41 10.05
N LEU A 131 1.12 -9.57 10.59
CA LEU A 131 2.42 -9.79 11.22
C LEU A 131 3.23 -10.78 10.39
N GLY A 132 4.53 -10.59 10.30
CA GLY A 132 5.37 -11.52 9.56
C GLY A 132 6.83 -11.11 9.41
N VAL A 133 7.48 -11.72 8.45
CA VAL A 133 8.88 -11.53 8.14
C VAL A 133 9.08 -11.18 6.68
N ARG A 134 10.12 -10.44 6.34
CA ARG A 134 10.54 -10.24 4.97
C ARG A 134 11.65 -11.24 4.64
N VAL A 135 11.49 -11.92 3.53
CA VAL A 135 12.42 -12.89 2.96
C VAL A 135 13.11 -12.26 1.77
N GLU A 136 14.41 -12.44 1.66
CA GLU A 136 15.22 -12.05 0.51
C GLU A 136 16.00 -13.28 0.02
N LEU A 137 16.05 -13.44 -1.31
CA LEU A 137 16.76 -14.58 -1.94
C LEU A 137 17.22 -14.17 -3.35
N PRO A 138 18.18 -14.93 -3.95
CA PRO A 138 18.63 -14.68 -5.32
C PRO A 138 17.47 -14.66 -6.31
N ALA A 139 17.46 -13.67 -7.19
CA ALA A 139 16.34 -13.44 -8.12
C ALA A 139 16.09 -14.64 -9.06
N GLU A 140 17.13 -15.39 -9.39
CA GLU A 140 17.05 -16.56 -10.27
C GLU A 140 16.11 -17.63 -9.72
N ILE A 141 15.97 -17.76 -8.39
CA ILE A 141 15.11 -18.79 -7.75
C ILE A 141 13.63 -18.55 -8.08
N PHE A 142 13.24 -17.29 -8.23
CA PHE A 142 11.84 -16.89 -8.49
C PHE A 142 11.65 -16.32 -9.89
N SER A 143 12.66 -16.31 -10.75
CA SER A 143 12.60 -15.68 -12.08
C SER A 143 11.42 -16.14 -12.92
N ASP A 144 11.19 -17.45 -13.02
CA ASP A 144 10.06 -17.99 -13.79
C ASP A 144 8.71 -17.40 -13.33
N LEU A 145 8.53 -17.24 -12.03
CA LEU A 145 7.30 -16.70 -11.43
C LEU A 145 7.21 -15.18 -11.60
N THR A 146 8.31 -14.46 -11.34
CA THR A 146 8.31 -13.00 -11.34
C THR A 146 8.32 -12.39 -12.73
N ASP A 147 8.92 -13.06 -13.73
CA ASP A 147 8.90 -12.64 -15.13
C ASP A 147 7.50 -12.76 -15.74
N GLU A 148 6.71 -13.77 -15.31
CA GLU A 148 5.33 -13.96 -15.75
C GLU A 148 4.35 -13.07 -14.97
N LEU A 149 4.41 -13.07 -13.63
CA LEU A 149 3.38 -12.49 -12.76
C LEU A 149 3.83 -11.25 -11.99
N TYR A 150 5.12 -10.92 -11.97
CA TYR A 150 5.76 -9.87 -11.18
C TYR A 150 5.53 -10.05 -9.67
N GLU A 151 4.33 -9.79 -9.17
CA GLU A 151 3.91 -9.99 -7.78
C GLU A 151 2.87 -11.12 -7.70
N SER A 152 3.18 -12.16 -6.93
CA SER A 152 2.29 -13.29 -6.71
C SER A 152 1.81 -13.34 -5.27
N LYS A 153 0.50 -13.42 -5.08
CA LYS A 153 -0.10 -13.62 -3.75
C LYS A 153 -0.42 -15.09 -3.58
N ILE A 154 0.53 -15.81 -2.99
CA ILE A 154 0.44 -17.25 -2.72
C ILE A 154 0.06 -17.43 -1.26
N VAL A 155 -0.95 -18.25 -1.01
CA VAL A 155 -1.48 -18.54 0.33
C VAL A 155 -1.18 -19.99 0.68
N TYR A 156 -0.72 -20.20 1.92
CA TYR A 156 -0.54 -21.49 2.55
C TYR A 156 -1.31 -21.53 3.87
N ARG A 157 -2.06 -22.63 4.11
CA ARG A 157 -2.71 -22.88 5.41
C ARG A 157 -1.83 -23.80 6.24
N THR A 158 -1.39 -23.32 7.41
CA THR A 158 -0.54 -24.13 8.30
C THR A 158 -1.33 -25.27 8.91
N GLU A 159 -0.73 -26.47 9.01
CA GLU A 159 -1.40 -27.67 9.53
C GLU A 159 -1.71 -27.55 11.04
N LYS A 160 -0.76 -26.99 11.80
CA LYS A 160 -0.82 -26.98 13.27
C LYS A 160 -1.77 -25.90 13.82
N TYR A 161 -1.74 -24.71 13.26
CA TYR A 161 -2.45 -23.54 13.77
C TYR A 161 -3.57 -23.06 12.87
N GLU A 162 -3.70 -23.68 11.70
CA GLU A 162 -4.69 -23.33 10.67
C GLU A 162 -4.62 -21.86 10.20
N ASP A 163 -3.50 -21.20 10.46
CA ASP A 163 -3.23 -19.83 10.02
C ASP A 163 -3.01 -19.79 8.51
N TYR A 164 -3.53 -18.73 7.88
CA TYR A 164 -3.27 -18.44 6.49
C TYR A 164 -2.04 -17.54 6.36
N VAL A 165 -0.92 -18.12 5.93
CA VAL A 165 0.30 -17.39 5.60
C VAL A 165 0.24 -17.00 4.13
N ARG A 166 0.53 -15.75 3.81
CA ARG A 166 0.52 -15.29 2.42
C ARG A 166 1.80 -14.53 2.06
N THR A 167 2.23 -14.66 0.80
CA THR A 167 3.21 -13.75 0.24
C THR A 167 2.58 -12.37 0.05
N PHE A 168 3.39 -11.33 0.24
CA PHE A 168 2.93 -9.95 0.10
C PHE A 168 4.06 -9.03 -0.34
N CYS A 169 3.74 -8.00 -1.12
CA CYS A 169 4.68 -6.97 -1.57
C CYS A 169 5.98 -7.60 -2.10
N MET A 170 5.84 -8.42 -3.15
CA MET A 170 6.97 -9.03 -3.84
C MET A 170 7.66 -7.99 -4.72
N ASN A 171 8.98 -7.92 -4.61
CA ASN A 171 9.82 -6.96 -5.31
C ASN A 171 10.90 -7.73 -6.08
N PRO A 172 10.63 -8.10 -7.34
CA PRO A 172 11.65 -8.71 -8.21
C PRO A 172 12.84 -7.76 -8.38
N LYS A 173 14.04 -8.30 -8.23
CA LYS A 173 15.30 -7.53 -8.33
C LYS A 173 15.30 -6.24 -7.50
N GLY A 174 14.58 -6.26 -6.38
CA GLY A 174 14.38 -5.12 -5.49
C GLY A 174 15.29 -5.15 -4.26
N ALA A 175 15.31 -4.05 -3.54
CA ALA A 175 16.06 -3.89 -2.29
C ALA A 175 15.14 -3.98 -1.07
N VAL A 176 15.64 -4.60 0.01
CA VAL A 176 15.02 -4.51 1.34
C VAL A 176 15.39 -3.16 1.96
N VAL A 177 14.41 -2.47 2.50
CA VAL A 177 14.57 -1.15 3.12
C VAL A 177 13.94 -1.11 4.51
N ASN A 178 14.51 -0.31 5.39
CA ASN A 178 13.95 -0.04 6.70
C ASN A 178 12.95 1.12 6.62
N GLU A 179 11.81 0.97 7.29
CA GLU A 179 10.84 2.03 7.52
C GLU A 179 10.76 2.31 9.03
N ASN A 180 10.83 3.57 9.42
CA ASN A 180 10.58 3.99 10.78
C ASN A 180 9.28 4.78 10.85
N THR A 181 8.31 4.28 11.60
CA THR A 181 7.05 4.97 11.86
C THR A 181 6.88 5.13 13.35
N ASN A 182 7.00 6.36 13.85
CA ASN A 182 6.86 6.69 15.27
C ASN A 182 7.77 5.87 16.21
N GLY A 183 9.01 5.60 15.80
CA GLY A 183 9.99 4.82 16.56
C GLY A 183 9.91 3.30 16.36
N ILE A 184 8.91 2.80 15.66
CA ILE A 184 8.81 1.38 15.30
C ILE A 184 9.51 1.17 13.97
N VAL A 185 10.58 0.37 13.98
CA VAL A 185 11.31 0.01 12.78
C VAL A 185 10.73 -1.27 12.19
N THR A 186 10.31 -1.20 10.94
CA THR A 186 9.84 -2.34 10.15
C THR A 186 10.67 -2.46 8.87
N VAL A 187 10.55 -3.57 8.18
CA VAL A 187 11.20 -3.79 6.88
C VAL A 187 10.17 -3.80 5.75
N ASN A 188 10.53 -3.16 4.65
CA ASN A 188 9.73 -3.16 3.43
C ASN A 188 10.62 -3.48 2.23
N GLY A 189 10.09 -3.48 1.01
CA GLY A 189 10.83 -3.68 -0.22
C GLY A 189 10.54 -2.58 -1.22
N HIS A 190 11.57 -2.21 -1.97
CA HIS A 190 11.44 -1.32 -3.12
C HIS A 190 11.92 -2.02 -4.37
N SER A 191 11.26 -1.77 -5.48
CA SER A 191 11.70 -2.19 -6.81
C SER A 191 11.70 -0.99 -7.76
N TYR A 192 12.49 -1.10 -8.81
CA TYR A 192 12.71 -0.05 -9.78
C TYR A 192 12.48 -0.59 -11.19
N GLU A 193 11.85 0.20 -12.06
CA GLU A 193 11.78 -0.09 -13.48
C GLU A 193 13.14 0.12 -14.17
N ASP A 194 13.94 1.09 -13.70
CA ASP A 194 15.29 1.34 -14.17
C ASP A 194 16.23 0.17 -13.86
N PRO A 195 16.73 -0.58 -14.87
CA PRO A 195 17.60 -1.73 -14.65
C PRO A 195 18.90 -1.39 -13.91
N ALA A 196 19.38 -0.14 -14.00
CA ALA A 196 20.59 0.29 -13.31
C ALA A 196 20.43 0.38 -11.78
N LYS A 197 19.20 0.41 -11.29
CA LYS A 197 18.87 0.45 -9.86
C LYS A 197 18.44 -0.91 -9.31
N GLN A 198 18.30 -1.91 -10.18
CA GLN A 198 17.90 -3.25 -9.77
C GLN A 198 19.03 -3.97 -9.04
N THR A 199 18.64 -4.83 -8.09
CA THR A 199 19.56 -5.73 -7.39
C THR A 199 19.55 -7.14 -8.00
N HIS A 200 20.40 -8.02 -7.48
CA HIS A 200 20.40 -9.45 -7.84
C HIS A 200 19.45 -10.29 -6.99
N ASN A 201 18.64 -9.67 -6.13
CA ASN A 201 17.76 -10.36 -5.20
C ASN A 201 16.29 -10.03 -5.46
N THR A 202 15.42 -11.00 -5.20
CA THR A 202 13.97 -10.81 -5.05
C THR A 202 13.63 -10.88 -3.57
N ASN A 203 12.77 -9.99 -3.10
CA ASN A 203 12.29 -10.02 -1.72
C ASN A 203 10.76 -9.94 -1.65
N PHE A 204 10.19 -10.52 -0.60
CA PHE A 204 8.76 -10.50 -0.32
C PHE A 204 8.49 -10.70 1.16
N ALA A 205 7.33 -10.26 1.66
CA ALA A 205 6.89 -10.56 3.01
C ALA A 205 6.10 -11.87 3.05
N LEU A 206 6.25 -12.63 4.14
CA LEU A 206 5.34 -13.69 4.56
C LEU A 206 4.52 -13.17 5.73
N LEU A 207 3.22 -13.03 5.54
CA LEU A 207 2.32 -12.38 6.49
C LEU A 207 1.21 -13.31 6.95
N VAL A 208 0.87 -13.18 8.24
CA VAL A 208 -0.29 -13.78 8.88
C VAL A 208 -1.18 -12.66 9.41
N ALA A 209 -2.48 -12.72 9.11
CA ALA A 209 -3.45 -11.78 9.63
C ALA A 209 -3.90 -12.19 11.04
N LYS A 210 -3.80 -11.29 12.00
CA LYS A 210 -4.26 -11.49 13.38
C LYS A 210 -5.24 -10.39 13.79
N HIS A 211 -6.22 -10.77 14.60
CA HIS A 211 -7.15 -9.84 15.25
C HIS A 211 -6.77 -9.72 16.71
N PHE A 212 -6.73 -8.53 17.21
CA PHE A 212 -6.53 -8.25 18.63
C PHE A 212 -7.83 -7.75 19.24
N SER A 213 -8.12 -8.16 20.47
CA SER A 213 -9.32 -7.76 21.21
C SER A 213 -9.34 -6.27 21.59
N GLU A 214 -8.17 -5.67 21.68
CA GLU A 214 -7.98 -4.24 21.96
C GLU A 214 -7.44 -3.51 20.74
N LEU A 215 -7.69 -2.19 20.67
CA LEU A 215 -7.10 -1.33 19.65
C LEU A 215 -5.58 -1.36 19.79
N VAL A 216 -4.92 -1.98 18.82
CA VAL A 216 -3.46 -1.98 18.76
C VAL A 216 -3.00 -0.62 18.29
N SER A 217 -2.54 0.20 19.23
CA SER A 217 -1.76 1.39 18.90
C SER A 217 -0.34 0.94 18.51
N TYR A 218 0.16 1.41 17.38
CA TYR A 218 1.56 1.19 16.96
C TYR A 218 2.60 1.84 17.88
N THR A 219 2.25 2.10 19.13
CA THR A 219 3.06 2.88 20.10
C THR A 219 3.33 2.14 21.39
N HIS A 220 3.65 0.88 21.30
CA HIS A 220 4.27 0.16 22.43
C HIS A 220 5.62 -0.37 22.03
#